data_982f71bb9273ac9226dbe662b1e78703
#
_entry.id   982f71bb9273ac9226dbe662b1e78703
#
_cell.length_a   1.000
_cell.length_b   1.000
_cell.length_c   1.000
_cell.angle_alpha   90.00
_cell.angle_beta   90.00
_cell.angle_gamma   90.00
#
_symmetry.space_group_name_H-M   'P 1'
#
loop_
_entity.id
_entity.type
_entity.pdbx_description
1 polymer ?
#
loop_
_entity_poly.entity_id
_entity_poly.type
_entity_poly.pdbx_seq_one_letter_code
_entity_poly.pdbx_strand_id
1 'polypeptide(L)'
;VRAASDALAQAQWRIDQKSQVAPAAGLVDDTLYRPGEWVAAGAPVVSLLPPGNVKVRFFVPEAQLATIKAGDAVSVRCDGCAQDIAARVRFISPQAEYTPPVIYSRESRAKLVYLVEARPDVPDPTLHPGLPVEVMLTGAAR
;
A
#
# COMPACT_ATOMS: atom_id res chain seq x y z
N VAL A 1 46.87 -18.53 -16.99
CA VAL A 1 46.61 -17.15 -16.54
C VAL A 1 45.14 -16.79 -16.73
N ARG A 2 44.54 -16.98 -17.92
CA ARG A 2 43.11 -16.64 -18.17
C ARG A 2 42.14 -17.39 -17.25
N ALA A 3 42.27 -18.71 -17.11
CA ALA A 3 41.37 -19.50 -16.26
C ALA A 3 41.37 -19.04 -14.78
N ALA A 4 42.52 -18.59 -14.27
CA ALA A 4 42.59 -18.06 -12.90
C ALA A 4 41.92 -16.70 -12.77
N SER A 5 42.04 -15.83 -13.77
CA SER A 5 41.33 -14.54 -13.78
C SER A 5 39.82 -14.71 -13.90
N ASP A 6 39.36 -15.69 -14.69
CA ASP A 6 37.93 -15.99 -14.84
C ASP A 6 37.33 -16.56 -13.54
N ALA A 7 38.10 -17.45 -12.87
CA ALA A 7 37.69 -17.98 -11.56
C ALA A 7 37.61 -16.86 -10.47
N LEU A 8 38.56 -15.92 -10.47
CA LEU A 8 38.51 -14.78 -9.58
C LEU A 8 37.29 -13.90 -9.86
N ALA A 9 37.03 -13.60 -11.13
CA ALA A 9 35.89 -12.79 -11.53
C ALA A 9 34.53 -13.43 -11.09
N GLN A 10 34.42 -14.74 -11.25
CA GLN A 10 33.25 -15.49 -10.78
C GLN A 10 33.11 -15.45 -9.26
N ALA A 11 34.20 -15.60 -8.53
CA ALA A 11 34.17 -15.53 -7.07
C ALA A 11 33.77 -14.13 -6.58
N GLN A 12 34.31 -13.10 -7.22
CA GLN A 12 33.97 -11.70 -6.92
C GLN A 12 32.49 -11.44 -7.20
N TRP A 13 31.99 -11.84 -8.36
CA TRP A 13 30.58 -11.68 -8.70
C TRP A 13 29.66 -12.36 -7.66
N ARG A 14 30.02 -13.56 -7.18
CA ARG A 14 29.25 -14.24 -6.13
C ARG A 14 29.22 -13.49 -4.81
N ILE A 15 30.30 -12.81 -4.46
CA ILE A 15 30.37 -11.96 -3.26
C ILE A 15 29.49 -10.72 -3.44
N ASP A 16 29.59 -10.07 -4.59
CA ASP A 16 28.83 -8.86 -4.90
C ASP A 16 27.31 -9.13 -4.88
N GLN A 17 26.87 -10.30 -5.34
CA GLN A 17 25.47 -10.71 -5.27
C GLN A 17 24.93 -10.92 -3.85
N LYS A 18 25.80 -11.04 -2.84
CA LYS A 18 25.40 -11.15 -1.43
C LYS A 18 25.20 -9.81 -0.75
N SER A 19 25.57 -8.72 -1.39
CA SER A 19 25.37 -7.37 -0.91
C SER A 19 24.28 -6.69 -1.73
N GLN A 20 23.17 -6.36 -1.10
CA GLN A 20 22.04 -5.70 -1.74
C GLN A 20 21.85 -4.32 -1.16
N VAL A 21 21.66 -3.35 -2.04
CA VAL A 21 21.33 -1.98 -1.65
C VAL A 21 19.83 -1.72 -1.86
N ALA A 22 19.26 -0.81 -1.08
CA ALA A 22 17.87 -0.43 -1.25
C ALA A 22 17.63 0.14 -2.66
N PRO A 23 16.65 -0.35 -3.42
CA PRO A 23 16.39 0.10 -4.80
C PRO A 23 15.81 1.52 -4.84
N ALA A 24 15.28 2.01 -3.74
CA ALA A 24 14.69 3.33 -3.62
C ALA A 24 14.78 3.83 -2.18
N ALA A 25 14.68 5.15 -2.00
CA ALA A 25 14.49 5.73 -0.68
C ALA A 25 13.10 5.35 -0.16
N GLY A 26 13.00 5.00 1.12
CA GLY A 26 11.75 4.60 1.74
C GLY A 26 11.91 4.26 3.21
N LEU A 27 10.78 4.02 3.87
CA LEU A 27 10.75 3.52 5.23
C LEU A 27 10.97 2.00 5.20
N VAL A 28 11.80 1.49 6.10
CA VAL A 28 11.88 0.05 6.37
C VAL A 28 10.64 -0.32 7.19
N ASP A 29 9.75 -1.08 6.57
CA ASP A 29 8.50 -1.52 7.18
C ASP A 29 8.74 -2.73 8.08
N ASP A 30 9.51 -3.71 7.59
CA ASP A 30 9.84 -4.91 8.35
C ASP A 30 11.20 -5.49 7.94
N THR A 31 11.83 -6.19 8.87
CA THR A 31 13.04 -6.98 8.65
C THR A 31 12.73 -8.46 8.93
N LEU A 32 12.72 -9.27 7.88
CA LEU A 32 12.25 -10.66 7.94
C LEU A 32 13.27 -11.64 8.52
N TYR A 33 14.53 -11.26 8.64
CA TYR A 33 15.62 -12.05 9.16
C TYR A 33 16.49 -11.27 10.15
N ARG A 34 17.09 -11.98 11.07
CA ARG A 34 18.05 -11.43 12.04
C ARG A 34 19.47 -11.72 11.61
N PRO A 35 20.44 -10.91 12.05
CA PRO A 35 21.86 -11.21 11.81
C PRO A 35 22.23 -12.60 12.33
N GLY A 36 22.89 -13.39 11.48
CA GLY A 36 23.28 -14.78 11.79
C GLY A 36 22.31 -15.83 11.27
N GLU A 37 21.14 -15.45 10.77
CA GLU A 37 20.20 -16.41 10.16
C GLU A 37 20.60 -16.72 8.71
N TRP A 38 20.30 -17.93 8.31
CA TRP A 38 20.51 -18.36 6.92
C TRP A 38 19.34 -17.92 6.05
N VAL A 39 19.66 -17.27 4.93
CA VAL A 39 18.68 -16.77 3.97
C VAL A 39 18.79 -17.56 2.67
N ALA A 40 17.68 -18.14 2.22
CA ALA A 40 17.61 -18.81 0.94
C ALA A 40 17.74 -17.80 -0.22
N ALA A 41 18.34 -18.25 -1.33
CA ALA A 41 18.44 -17.42 -2.53
C ALA A 41 17.04 -16.99 -3.02
N GLY A 42 16.86 -15.70 -3.26
CA GLY A 42 15.58 -15.13 -3.70
C GLY A 42 14.56 -14.85 -2.59
N ALA A 43 14.87 -15.19 -1.32
CA ALA A 43 14.01 -14.83 -0.21
C ALA A 43 14.07 -13.31 0.09
N PRO A 44 12.93 -12.65 0.35
CA PRO A 44 12.92 -11.24 0.74
C PRO A 44 13.49 -11.10 2.15
N VAL A 45 14.40 -10.14 2.37
CA VAL A 45 15.05 -9.89 3.66
C VAL A 45 14.46 -8.69 4.37
N VAL A 46 14.09 -7.67 3.61
CA VAL A 46 13.58 -6.40 4.11
C VAL A 46 12.34 -6.01 3.30
N SER A 47 11.31 -5.58 4.00
CA SER A 47 10.16 -4.90 3.41
C SER A 47 10.40 -3.39 3.39
N LEU A 48 10.41 -2.80 2.21
CA LEU A 48 10.62 -1.36 2.03
C LEU A 48 9.35 -0.69 1.54
N LEU A 49 8.93 0.37 2.21
CA LEU A 49 7.78 1.19 1.84
C LEU A 49 8.27 2.54 1.28
N PRO A 50 8.33 2.72 -0.04
CA PRO A 50 8.56 4.03 -0.62
C PRO A 50 7.37 4.97 -0.33
N PRO A 51 7.61 6.28 -0.08
CA PRO A 51 6.54 7.22 0.30
C PRO A 51 5.37 7.28 -0.67
N GLY A 52 5.60 7.07 -1.96
CA GLY A 52 4.55 7.07 -2.98
C GLY A 52 3.70 5.81 -3.05
N ASN A 53 3.98 4.77 -2.23
CA ASN A 53 3.26 3.50 -2.26
C ASN A 53 2.16 3.38 -1.20
N VAL A 54 1.98 4.41 -0.38
CA VAL A 54 0.85 4.46 0.56
C VAL A 54 -0.45 4.59 -0.25
N LYS A 55 -1.42 3.74 0.09
CA LYS A 55 -2.76 3.73 -0.48
C LYS A 55 -3.79 3.88 0.61
N VAL A 56 -4.85 4.61 0.31
CA VAL A 56 -6.05 4.68 1.15
C VAL A 56 -7.07 3.69 0.59
N ARG A 57 -7.54 2.78 1.43
CA ARG A 57 -8.59 1.81 1.10
C ARG A 57 -9.86 2.17 1.83
N PHE A 58 -10.95 2.27 1.11
CA PHE A 58 -12.25 2.53 1.67
C PHE A 58 -13.34 1.78 0.93
N PHE A 59 -14.49 1.63 1.57
CA PHE A 59 -15.60 0.88 1.02
C PHE A 59 -16.75 1.81 0.67
N VAL A 60 -17.31 1.60 -0.50
CA VAL A 60 -18.40 2.40 -1.05
C VAL A 60 -19.62 1.50 -1.25
N PRO A 61 -20.81 1.89 -0.73
CA PRO A 61 -22.04 1.17 -1.00
C PRO A 61 -22.38 1.13 -2.49
N GLU A 62 -23.01 0.04 -2.95
CA GLU A 62 -23.42 -0.13 -4.35
C GLU A 62 -24.20 1.07 -4.91
N ALA A 63 -25.07 1.66 -4.10
CA ALA A 63 -25.89 2.81 -4.51
C ALA A 63 -25.05 4.05 -4.89
N GLN A 64 -23.83 4.17 -4.37
CA GLN A 64 -22.92 5.29 -4.62
C GLN A 64 -21.85 4.95 -5.68
N LEU A 65 -21.71 3.69 -6.05
CA LEU A 65 -20.68 3.24 -6.99
C LEU A 65 -20.77 3.95 -8.35
N ALA A 66 -21.98 4.21 -8.82
CA ALA A 66 -22.22 4.88 -10.10
C ALA A 66 -21.71 6.34 -10.13
N THR A 67 -21.49 6.95 -8.97
CA THR A 67 -21.03 8.33 -8.85
C THR A 67 -19.50 8.46 -8.78
N ILE A 68 -18.78 7.33 -8.67
CA ILE A 68 -17.34 7.32 -8.47
C ILE A 68 -16.65 6.69 -9.68
N LYS A 69 -15.62 7.37 -10.16
CA LYS A 69 -14.81 6.90 -11.29
C LYS A 69 -13.32 6.93 -10.93
N ALA A 70 -12.55 6.10 -11.62
CA ALA A 70 -11.10 6.19 -11.55
C ALA A 70 -10.65 7.59 -12.02
N GLY A 71 -9.80 8.24 -11.25
CA GLY A 71 -9.34 9.61 -11.46
C GLY A 71 -10.06 10.66 -10.61
N ASP A 72 -11.20 10.34 -10.01
CA ASP A 72 -11.94 11.29 -9.18
C ASP A 72 -11.11 11.72 -7.95
N ALA A 73 -11.26 13.00 -7.59
CA ALA A 73 -10.64 13.57 -6.40
C ALA A 73 -11.45 13.19 -5.16
N VAL A 74 -10.74 12.80 -4.11
CA VAL A 74 -11.31 12.54 -2.79
C VAL A 74 -10.49 13.27 -1.73
N SER A 75 -11.12 13.61 -0.63
CA SER A 75 -10.46 14.20 0.54
C SER A 75 -10.34 13.14 1.62
N VAL A 76 -9.15 12.97 2.15
CA VAL A 76 -8.84 12.00 3.21
C VAL A 76 -8.55 12.76 4.49
N ARG A 77 -9.30 12.45 5.55
CA ARG A 77 -9.12 12.99 6.89
C ARG A 77 -8.63 11.91 7.84
N CYS A 78 -7.68 12.23 8.67
CA CYS A 78 -7.22 11.36 9.76
C CYS A 78 -7.12 12.14 11.07
N ASP A 79 -7.27 11.45 12.22
CA ASP A 79 -7.30 12.11 13.54
C ASP A 79 -6.00 12.83 13.90
N GLY A 80 -4.88 12.50 13.27
CA GLY A 80 -3.57 13.15 13.49
C GLY A 80 -3.15 14.09 12.37
N CYS A 81 -3.97 14.27 11.33
CA CYS A 81 -3.64 15.12 10.19
C CYS A 81 -4.01 16.58 10.47
N ALA A 82 -3.07 17.49 10.19
CA ALA A 82 -3.32 18.93 10.37
C ALA A 82 -4.34 19.48 9.35
N GLN A 83 -4.46 18.85 8.19
CA GLN A 83 -5.35 19.23 7.10
C GLN A 83 -5.86 17.99 6.36
N ASP A 84 -6.95 18.15 5.64
CA ASP A 84 -7.46 17.13 4.74
C ASP A 84 -6.45 16.88 3.59
N ILE A 85 -6.16 15.63 3.33
CA ILE A 85 -5.18 15.22 2.31
C ILE A 85 -5.91 14.93 1.01
N ALA A 86 -5.54 15.64 -0.05
CA ALA A 86 -6.08 15.38 -1.38
C ALA A 86 -5.55 14.05 -1.93
N ALA A 87 -6.46 13.22 -2.42
CA ALA A 87 -6.13 11.93 -3.02
C ALA A 87 -6.97 11.69 -4.29
N ARG A 88 -6.52 10.74 -5.12
CA ARG A 88 -7.24 10.34 -6.32
C ARG A 88 -7.56 8.87 -6.32
N VAL A 89 -8.77 8.55 -6.75
CA VAL A 89 -9.21 7.18 -6.98
C VAL A 89 -8.36 6.56 -8.09
N ARG A 90 -7.72 5.43 -7.80
CA ARG A 90 -6.89 4.70 -8.76
C ARG A 90 -7.47 3.36 -9.16
N PHE A 91 -8.23 2.76 -8.28
CA PHE A 91 -8.80 1.44 -8.51
C PHE A 91 -10.16 1.33 -7.83
N ILE A 92 -11.09 0.69 -8.51
CA ILE A 92 -12.41 0.30 -7.99
C ILE A 92 -12.53 -1.20 -8.23
N SER A 93 -12.76 -1.97 -7.17
CA SER A 93 -12.91 -3.42 -7.27
C SER A 93 -14.14 -3.77 -8.12
N PRO A 94 -14.03 -4.67 -9.10
CA PRO A 94 -15.19 -5.19 -9.83
C PRO A 94 -15.99 -6.19 -9.01
N GLN A 95 -15.46 -6.66 -7.87
CA GLN A 95 -16.11 -7.63 -6.99
C GLN A 95 -16.66 -6.92 -5.76
N ALA A 96 -17.93 -7.21 -5.48
CA ALA A 96 -18.57 -6.76 -4.26
C ALA A 96 -18.07 -7.56 -3.06
N GLU A 97 -17.93 -6.89 -1.94
CA GLU A 97 -17.65 -7.49 -0.64
C GLU A 97 -18.87 -7.28 0.29
N TYR A 98 -19.06 -8.19 1.23
CA TYR A 98 -20.05 -8.00 2.28
C TYR A 98 -19.42 -7.27 3.45
N THR A 99 -20.08 -6.23 3.94
CA THR A 99 -19.69 -5.68 5.24
C THR A 99 -19.90 -6.75 6.30
N PRO A 100 -18.86 -7.06 7.13
CA PRO A 100 -19.05 -7.99 8.24
C PRO A 100 -20.24 -7.52 9.09
N PRO A 101 -21.18 -8.40 9.48
CA PRO A 101 -22.29 -8.02 10.33
C PRO A 101 -21.71 -7.55 11.68
N VAL A 102 -21.87 -6.28 11.99
CA VAL A 102 -21.67 -5.79 13.36
C VAL A 102 -22.83 -6.34 14.18
N ILE A 103 -22.54 -7.22 15.15
CA ILE A 103 -23.43 -8.17 15.82
C ILE A 103 -24.61 -7.50 16.59
N TYR A 104 -24.79 -6.20 16.56
CA TYR A 104 -25.66 -5.51 17.51
C TYR A 104 -26.82 -4.67 16.94
N SER A 105 -27.21 -4.81 15.67
CA SER A 105 -28.47 -4.20 15.23
C SER A 105 -29.27 -5.05 14.26
N ARG A 106 -30.57 -5.17 14.52
CA ARG A 106 -31.55 -5.88 13.66
C ARG A 106 -31.74 -5.25 12.26
N GLU A 107 -31.09 -4.13 11.99
CA GLU A 107 -31.18 -3.39 10.73
C GLU A 107 -29.94 -3.51 9.83
N SER A 108 -28.92 -4.20 10.28
CA SER A 108 -27.71 -4.43 9.49
C SER A 108 -27.93 -5.54 8.46
N ARG A 109 -28.75 -5.26 7.44
CA ARG A 109 -28.71 -6.07 6.22
C ARG A 109 -27.31 -5.94 5.66
N ALA A 110 -26.66 -7.08 5.39
CA ALA A 110 -25.39 -7.13 4.71
C ALA A 110 -25.50 -6.28 3.43
N LYS A 111 -24.92 -5.08 3.47
CA LYS A 111 -24.89 -4.18 2.30
C LYS A 111 -23.70 -4.55 1.48
N LEU A 112 -23.92 -4.76 0.20
CA LEU A 112 -22.85 -4.91 -0.77
C LEU A 112 -22.05 -3.61 -0.80
N VAL A 113 -20.74 -3.74 -0.61
CA VAL A 113 -19.80 -2.64 -0.70
C VAL A 113 -18.71 -3.00 -1.69
N TYR A 114 -18.11 -1.99 -2.29
CA TYR A 114 -17.02 -2.15 -3.23
C TYR A 114 -15.77 -1.50 -2.66
N LEU A 115 -14.66 -2.23 -2.71
CA LEU A 115 -13.37 -1.68 -2.33
C LEU A 115 -12.91 -0.65 -3.35
N VAL A 116 -12.57 0.53 -2.87
CA VAL A 116 -11.96 1.61 -3.66
C VAL A 116 -10.58 1.90 -3.10
N GLU A 117 -9.60 2.04 -3.99
CA GLU A 117 -8.26 2.48 -3.61
C GLU A 117 -8.01 3.88 -4.16
N ALA A 118 -7.62 4.78 -3.28
CA ALA A 118 -7.14 6.10 -3.65
C ALA A 118 -5.66 6.27 -3.27
N ARG A 119 -4.97 7.13 -3.99
CA ARG A 119 -3.59 7.48 -3.71
C ARG A 119 -3.49 8.98 -3.40
N PRO A 120 -2.80 9.39 -2.35
CA PRO A 120 -2.51 10.79 -2.09
C PRO A 120 -1.82 11.44 -3.30
N ASP A 121 -2.20 12.65 -3.64
CA ASP A 121 -1.57 13.41 -4.74
C ASP A 121 -0.13 13.79 -4.37
N VAL A 122 0.12 14.03 -3.09
CA VAL A 122 1.44 14.28 -2.52
C VAL A 122 1.68 13.28 -1.39
N PRO A 123 2.85 12.62 -1.34
CA PRO A 123 3.20 11.76 -0.22
C PRO A 123 3.14 12.55 1.10
N ASP A 124 2.35 12.05 2.05
CA ASP A 124 2.23 12.66 3.37
C ASP A 124 2.81 11.70 4.43
N PRO A 125 3.80 12.13 5.21
CA PRO A 125 4.44 11.29 6.22
C PRO A 125 3.52 10.96 7.41
N THR A 126 2.38 11.64 7.57
CA THR A 126 1.41 11.34 8.62
C THR A 126 0.56 10.12 8.30
N LEU A 127 0.44 9.76 7.01
CA LEU A 127 -0.27 8.57 6.58
C LEU A 127 0.59 7.31 6.75
N HIS A 128 0.38 6.60 7.83
CA HIS A 128 1.02 5.32 8.10
C HIS A 128 0.10 4.15 7.73
N PRO A 129 0.66 2.99 7.31
CA PRO A 129 -0.13 1.77 7.15
C PRO A 129 -0.88 1.42 8.42
N GLY A 130 -2.17 1.05 8.29
CA GLY A 130 -3.03 0.71 9.42
C GLY A 130 -3.71 1.90 10.11
N LEU A 131 -3.42 3.13 9.70
CA LEU A 131 -4.12 4.31 10.23
C LEU A 131 -5.58 4.33 9.75
N PRO A 132 -6.58 4.44 10.65
CA PRO A 132 -7.96 4.66 10.26
C PRO A 132 -8.13 6.06 9.69
N VAL A 133 -8.85 6.14 8.57
CA VAL A 133 -9.09 7.40 7.87
C VAL A 133 -10.55 7.51 7.45
N GLU A 134 -11.05 8.72 7.38
CA GLU A 134 -12.34 9.06 6.79
C GLU A 134 -12.14 9.62 5.39
N VAL A 135 -12.94 9.16 4.44
CA VAL A 135 -12.84 9.59 3.04
C VAL A 135 -14.11 10.31 2.64
N MET A 136 -13.96 11.54 2.18
CA MET A 136 -15.04 12.36 1.63
C MET A 136 -14.90 12.45 0.11
N LEU A 137 -15.97 12.11 -0.60
CA LEU A 137 -16.04 12.23 -2.06
C LEU A 137 -16.21 13.69 -2.45
N THR A 138 -15.23 14.28 -3.09
CA THR A 138 -15.24 15.70 -3.47
C THR A 138 -16.19 16.00 -4.65
N GLY A 139 -16.77 14.96 -5.28
CA GLY A 139 -17.66 15.08 -6.44
C GLY A 139 -19.15 14.79 -6.18
N ALA A 140 -19.57 14.49 -4.95
CA ALA A 140 -20.96 14.21 -4.61
C ALA A 140 -21.73 15.50 -4.23
N ALA A 141 -21.55 16.59 -4.96
CA ALA A 141 -22.42 17.74 -4.87
C ALA A 141 -23.52 17.62 -5.93
N ARG A 142 -24.71 17.13 -5.50
CA ARG A 142 -26.05 17.12 -6.12
C ARG A 142 -26.26 16.30 -7.37
#